data_9967e7c22ed3b475d15fe43e22cb40df
#
_entry.id   9967e7c22ed3b475d15fe43e22cb40df
#
_cell.length_a   1.000
_cell.length_b   1.000
_cell.length_c   1.000
_cell.angle_alpha   90.00
_cell.angle_beta   90.00
_cell.angle_gamma   90.00
#
_symmetry.space_group_name_H-M   'P 1'
#
loop_
_entity.id
_entity.type
_entity.pdbx_description
1 polymer ?
#
loop_
_entity_poly.entity_id
_entity_poly.type
_entity_poly.pdbx_seq_one_letter_code
_entity_poly.pdbx_strand_id
1 'polypeptide(L)'
;NGKVSWEYRHYPLSIHPKAQKEAEGSLCAEEQGGNIAFWNYVDKVFTITPSNNKLDLNLLPQIAKEIGLNQKDFEKCLTSTKYTQIVKDQAATWASPDRGTPSGYIVKKDGTHQEIQGSIPYDTMIKMLDGLLNAK
;
A
#
# COMPACT_ATOMS: atom_id res chain seq x y z
N ASN A 1 5.60 4.62 -19.74
CA ASN A 1 6.23 3.94 -20.89
C ASN A 1 6.15 2.39 -20.81
N GLY A 2 5.50 1.80 -19.80
CA GLY A 2 5.30 0.35 -19.67
C GLY A 2 6.56 -0.49 -19.40
N LYS A 3 7.69 0.13 -19.06
CA LYS A 3 8.94 -0.56 -18.78
C LYS A 3 9.02 -1.10 -17.34
N VAL A 4 8.31 -0.48 -16.41
CA VAL A 4 8.26 -0.83 -14.99
C VAL A 4 6.82 -0.86 -14.56
N SER A 5 6.43 -1.86 -13.76
CA SER A 5 5.18 -1.90 -13.03
C SER A 5 5.46 -1.81 -11.54
N TRP A 6 4.57 -1.16 -10.82
CA TRP A 6 4.63 -1.06 -9.37
C TRP A 6 3.47 -1.87 -8.78
N GLU A 7 3.79 -2.80 -7.87
CA GLU A 7 2.82 -3.58 -7.12
C GLU A 7 2.92 -3.22 -5.64
N TYR A 8 1.80 -2.83 -5.03
CA TYR A 8 1.70 -2.55 -3.61
C TYR A 8 1.16 -3.78 -2.87
N ARG A 9 1.77 -4.14 -1.75
CA ARG A 9 1.31 -5.21 -0.87
C ARG A 9 1.18 -4.71 0.55
N HIS A 10 0.11 -5.12 1.22
CA HIS A 10 -0.13 -4.76 2.60
C HIS A 10 0.71 -5.61 3.54
N TYR A 11 1.35 -4.93 4.49
CA TYR A 11 2.05 -5.58 5.60
C TYR A 11 1.82 -4.79 6.90
N PRO A 12 0.58 -4.82 7.46
CA PRO A 12 0.29 -4.17 8.73
C PRO A 12 1.05 -4.87 9.87
N LEU A 13 1.96 -4.14 10.48
CA LEU A 13 2.73 -4.63 11.61
C LEU A 13 1.87 -4.66 12.88
N SER A 14 2.04 -5.70 13.71
CA SER A 14 1.27 -5.87 14.95
C SER A 14 1.45 -4.75 15.97
N ILE A 15 2.57 -4.05 15.93
CA ILE A 15 2.84 -2.85 16.76
C ILE A 15 2.01 -1.63 16.31
N HIS A 16 1.33 -1.70 15.18
CA HIS A 16 0.47 -0.65 14.64
C HIS A 16 -0.98 -1.13 14.55
N PRO A 17 -1.76 -1.09 15.65
CA PRO A 17 -3.09 -1.69 15.71
C PRO A 17 -4.11 -1.09 14.72
N LYS A 18 -3.87 0.10 14.19
CA LYS A 18 -4.72 0.73 13.19
C LYS A 18 -4.38 0.35 11.75
N ALA A 19 -3.16 -0.12 11.49
CA ALA A 19 -2.65 -0.38 10.14
C ALA A 19 -3.48 -1.41 9.35
N GLN A 20 -4.04 -2.43 10.04
CA GLN A 20 -4.95 -3.40 9.41
C GLN A 20 -6.17 -2.69 8.82
N LYS A 21 -6.80 -1.78 9.56
CA LYS A 21 -8.01 -1.08 9.11
C LYS A 21 -7.69 -0.02 8.04
N GLU A 22 -6.54 0.63 8.13
CA GLU A 22 -6.05 1.54 7.11
C GLU A 22 -5.79 0.81 5.78
N ALA A 23 -5.21 -0.40 5.83
CA ALA A 23 -5.03 -1.27 4.67
C ALA A 23 -6.36 -1.72 4.05
N GLU A 24 -7.32 -2.16 4.87
CA GLU A 24 -8.68 -2.52 4.39
C GLU A 24 -9.36 -1.35 3.68
N GLY A 25 -9.15 -0.12 4.16
CA GLY A 25 -9.68 1.09 3.53
C GLY A 25 -9.21 1.30 2.10
N SER A 26 -7.94 1.02 1.80
CA SER A 26 -7.43 1.16 0.44
C SER A 26 -8.05 0.15 -0.53
N LEU A 27 -8.36 -1.07 -0.06
CA LEU A 27 -9.05 -2.09 -0.86
C LEU A 27 -10.54 -1.74 -1.05
N CYS A 28 -11.17 -1.10 -0.07
CA CYS A 28 -12.52 -0.56 -0.23
C CYS A 28 -12.56 0.59 -1.26
N ALA A 29 -11.51 1.40 -1.34
CA ALA A 29 -11.39 2.42 -2.37
C ALA A 29 -11.19 1.79 -3.76
N GLU A 30 -10.34 0.76 -3.86
CA GLU A 30 -10.14 0.00 -5.09
C GLU A 30 -11.44 -0.63 -5.61
N GLU A 31 -12.25 -1.18 -4.73
CA GLU A 31 -13.55 -1.78 -5.10
C GLU A 31 -14.48 -0.78 -5.81
N GLN A 32 -14.47 0.47 -5.39
CA GLN A 32 -15.33 1.50 -5.96
C GLN A 32 -14.79 2.15 -7.23
N GLY A 33 -13.49 2.36 -7.32
CA GLY A 33 -12.91 3.16 -8.40
C GLY A 33 -11.64 2.55 -9.01
N GLY A 34 -11.38 1.27 -8.76
CA GLY A 34 -10.25 0.53 -9.31
C GLY A 34 -8.90 1.07 -8.84
N ASN A 35 -7.87 0.72 -9.59
CA ASN A 35 -6.47 1.04 -9.26
C ASN A 35 -6.22 2.56 -9.05
N ILE A 36 -6.92 3.41 -9.79
CA ILE A 36 -6.78 4.87 -9.64
C ILE A 36 -7.26 5.31 -8.25
N ALA A 37 -8.42 4.81 -7.81
CA ALA A 37 -8.95 5.14 -6.49
C ALA A 37 -8.09 4.56 -5.36
N PHE A 38 -7.52 3.36 -5.55
CA PHE A 38 -6.56 2.79 -4.62
C PHE A 38 -5.39 3.76 -4.36
N TRP A 39 -4.72 4.19 -5.42
CA TRP A 39 -3.54 5.06 -5.29
C TRP A 39 -3.90 6.44 -4.74
N ASN A 40 -4.98 7.05 -5.20
CA ASN A 40 -5.44 8.33 -4.67
C ASN A 40 -5.76 8.24 -3.17
N TYR A 41 -6.35 7.12 -2.72
CA TYR A 41 -6.65 6.88 -1.32
C TYR A 41 -5.37 6.72 -0.49
N VAL A 42 -4.45 5.88 -0.94
CA VAL A 42 -3.15 5.65 -0.27
C VAL A 42 -2.36 6.95 -0.15
N ASP A 43 -2.23 7.71 -1.24
CA ASP A 43 -1.53 8.99 -1.25
C ASP A 43 -2.17 9.99 -0.26
N LYS A 44 -3.50 10.03 -0.21
CA LYS A 44 -4.21 10.91 0.72
C LYS A 44 -3.97 10.50 2.16
N VAL A 45 -4.05 9.20 2.48
CA VAL A 45 -3.74 8.69 3.83
C VAL A 45 -2.32 9.04 4.23
N PHE A 46 -1.32 8.81 3.38
CA PHE A 46 0.07 9.15 3.68
C PHE A 46 0.30 10.66 3.82
N THR A 47 -0.47 11.49 3.12
CA THR A 47 -0.35 12.95 3.22
C THR A 47 -0.86 13.48 4.55
N ILE A 48 -1.94 12.89 5.10
CA ILE A 48 -2.59 13.44 6.30
C ILE A 48 -2.24 12.70 7.60
N THR A 49 -1.66 11.50 7.51
CA THR A 49 -1.36 10.72 8.71
C THR A 49 -0.30 11.40 9.58
N PRO A 50 -0.57 11.57 10.89
CA PRO A 50 0.47 12.01 11.83
C PRO A 50 1.46 10.90 12.18
N SER A 51 1.37 9.72 11.51
CA SER A 51 2.15 8.52 11.78
C SER A 51 1.96 7.91 13.19
N ASN A 52 2.67 6.81 13.49
CA ASN A 52 2.71 6.20 14.82
C ASN A 52 1.33 5.99 15.47
N ASN A 53 0.38 5.40 14.74
CA ASN A 53 -0.98 5.07 15.20
C ASN A 53 -1.86 6.30 15.57
N LYS A 54 -1.49 7.50 15.13
CA LYS A 54 -2.22 8.72 15.49
C LYS A 54 -3.35 9.07 14.53
N LEU A 55 -3.41 8.45 13.33
CA LEU A 55 -4.55 8.69 12.42
C LEU A 55 -5.86 8.25 13.10
N ASP A 56 -6.84 9.14 13.08
CA ASP A 56 -8.19 8.78 13.52
C ASP A 56 -8.88 7.95 12.42
N LEU A 57 -9.25 6.70 12.74
CA LEU A 57 -9.90 5.81 11.79
C LEU A 57 -11.28 6.33 11.32
N ASN A 58 -11.92 7.22 12.06
CA ASN A 58 -13.16 7.89 11.65
C ASN A 58 -12.95 8.81 10.43
N LEU A 59 -11.71 9.19 10.13
CA LEU A 59 -11.40 9.98 8.93
C LEU A 59 -11.37 9.14 7.65
N LEU A 60 -11.24 7.81 7.73
CA LEU A 60 -11.11 6.95 6.55
C LEU A 60 -12.27 7.12 5.54
N PRO A 61 -13.55 7.15 5.97
CA PRO A 61 -14.66 7.41 5.05
C PRO A 61 -14.67 8.84 4.50
N GLN A 62 -14.20 9.83 5.26
CA GLN A 62 -14.06 11.19 4.78
C GLN A 62 -12.99 11.29 3.69
N ILE A 63 -11.86 10.61 3.87
CA ILE A 63 -10.80 10.50 2.85
C ILE A 63 -11.36 9.95 1.55
N ALA A 64 -12.17 8.87 1.63
CA ALA A 64 -12.82 8.31 0.45
C ALA A 64 -13.72 9.34 -0.26
N LYS A 65 -14.50 10.09 0.49
CA LYS A 65 -15.33 11.18 -0.05
C LYS A 65 -14.49 12.27 -0.72
N GLU A 66 -13.37 12.69 -0.12
CA GLU A 66 -12.49 13.73 -0.65
C GLU A 66 -11.84 13.35 -1.98
N ILE A 67 -11.67 12.05 -2.25
CA ILE A 67 -11.18 11.55 -3.54
C ILE A 67 -12.32 11.19 -4.52
N GLY A 68 -13.57 11.57 -4.19
CA GLY A 68 -14.72 11.42 -5.08
C GLY A 68 -15.47 10.09 -4.98
N LEU A 69 -15.20 9.26 -3.96
CA LEU A 69 -15.90 7.99 -3.75
C LEU A 69 -17.20 8.19 -2.94
N ASN A 70 -18.10 7.21 -3.02
CA ASN A 70 -19.31 7.18 -2.20
C ASN A 70 -18.94 6.82 -0.76
N GLN A 71 -19.07 7.79 0.14
CA GLN A 71 -18.73 7.63 1.55
C GLN A 71 -19.51 6.49 2.23
N LYS A 72 -20.82 6.39 1.97
CA LYS A 72 -21.68 5.38 2.61
C LYS A 72 -21.32 3.95 2.18
N ASP A 73 -21.03 3.77 0.89
CA ASP A 73 -20.62 2.46 0.37
C ASP A 73 -19.22 2.10 0.88
N PHE A 74 -18.34 3.08 1.03
CA PHE A 74 -17.03 2.89 1.64
C PHE A 74 -17.16 2.46 3.13
N GLU A 75 -17.97 3.15 3.93
CA GLU A 75 -18.24 2.80 5.32
C GLU A 75 -18.80 1.38 5.45
N LYS A 76 -19.76 1.02 4.58
CA LYS A 76 -20.32 -0.33 4.53
C LYS A 76 -19.27 -1.39 4.19
N CYS A 77 -18.40 -1.12 3.22
CA CYS A 77 -17.29 -2.00 2.89
C CYS A 77 -16.33 -2.16 4.08
N LEU A 78 -15.90 -1.05 4.67
CA LEU A 78 -14.93 -1.03 5.77
C LEU A 78 -15.45 -1.75 7.03
N THR A 79 -16.74 -1.67 7.31
CA THR A 79 -17.38 -2.34 8.45
C THR A 79 -17.69 -3.81 8.18
N SER A 80 -17.80 -4.24 6.92
CA SER A 80 -18.09 -5.62 6.53
C SER A 80 -16.98 -6.63 6.81
N THR A 81 -15.77 -6.16 7.13
CA THR A 81 -14.57 -6.98 7.30
C THR A 81 -14.18 -7.81 6.07
N LYS A 82 -14.77 -7.51 4.91
CA LYS A 82 -14.59 -8.24 3.64
C LYS A 82 -13.13 -8.43 3.25
N TYR A 83 -12.29 -7.40 3.48
CA TYR A 83 -10.88 -7.41 3.11
C TYR A 83 -9.93 -7.83 4.22
N THR A 84 -10.44 -8.13 5.42
CA THR A 84 -9.61 -8.52 6.57
C THR A 84 -8.73 -9.72 6.27
N GLN A 85 -9.28 -10.76 5.64
CA GLN A 85 -8.51 -11.96 5.33
C GLN A 85 -7.51 -11.71 4.21
N ILE A 86 -7.87 -10.95 3.17
CA ILE A 86 -6.97 -10.61 2.07
C ILE A 86 -5.73 -9.86 2.57
N VAL A 87 -5.91 -8.87 3.45
CA VAL A 87 -4.80 -8.13 4.05
C VAL A 87 -3.90 -9.05 4.90
N LYS A 88 -4.50 -9.96 5.67
CA LYS A 88 -3.74 -10.97 6.45
C LYS A 88 -2.96 -11.92 5.57
N ASP A 89 -3.54 -12.38 4.48
CA ASP A 89 -2.89 -13.29 3.54
C ASP A 89 -1.71 -12.60 2.83
N GLN A 90 -1.90 -11.34 2.41
CA GLN A 90 -0.80 -10.54 1.89
C GLN A 90 0.32 -10.38 2.91
N ALA A 91 0.00 -10.03 4.15
CA ALA A 91 0.98 -9.91 5.22
C ALA A 91 1.73 -11.21 5.46
N ALA A 92 1.03 -12.35 5.47
CA ALA A 92 1.63 -13.66 5.69
C ALA A 92 2.64 -14.05 4.60
N THR A 93 2.39 -13.66 3.34
CA THR A 93 3.35 -13.93 2.24
C THR A 93 4.64 -13.12 2.35
N TRP A 94 4.61 -12.00 3.10
CA TRP A 94 5.76 -11.12 3.31
C TRP A 94 6.41 -11.31 4.69
N ALA A 95 5.77 -12.06 5.58
CA ALA A 95 6.24 -12.22 6.96
C ALA A 95 7.66 -12.82 7.01
N SER A 96 8.56 -12.09 7.65
CA SER A 96 9.90 -12.52 7.99
C SER A 96 10.28 -11.86 9.31
N PRO A 97 10.98 -12.57 10.22
CA PRO A 97 11.40 -11.99 11.50
C PRO A 97 12.19 -10.69 11.37
N ASP A 98 12.95 -10.57 10.29
CA ASP A 98 13.88 -9.45 10.05
C ASP A 98 13.32 -8.38 9.11
N ARG A 99 12.04 -8.52 8.69
CA ARG A 99 11.45 -7.58 7.72
C ARG A 99 10.52 -6.59 8.39
N GLY A 100 10.86 -5.31 8.24
CA GLY A 100 10.00 -4.18 8.61
C GLY A 100 9.31 -3.55 7.39
N THR A 101 8.69 -2.39 7.62
CA THR A 101 8.09 -1.55 6.58
C THR A 101 8.76 -0.16 6.55
N PRO A 102 8.93 0.43 5.36
CA PRO A 102 8.70 -0.17 4.04
C PRO A 102 9.79 -1.18 3.66
N SER A 103 9.43 -2.18 2.85
CA SER A 103 10.37 -3.09 2.21
C SER A 103 9.82 -3.53 0.86
N GLY A 104 10.67 -4.01 -0.03
CA GLY A 104 10.23 -4.42 -1.36
C GLY A 104 11.28 -5.21 -2.12
N TYR A 105 10.92 -5.57 -3.34
CA TYR A 105 11.80 -6.22 -4.30
C TYR A 105 11.73 -5.53 -5.66
N ILE A 106 12.86 -5.38 -6.32
CA ILE A 106 12.91 -5.17 -7.76
C ILE A 106 13.02 -6.54 -8.40
N VAL A 107 11.98 -6.96 -9.12
CA VAL A 107 11.95 -8.24 -9.80
C VAL A 107 12.24 -8.01 -11.29
N LYS A 108 13.26 -8.70 -11.81
CA LYS A 108 13.64 -8.61 -13.22
C LYS A 108 12.87 -9.64 -14.07
N LYS A 109 12.91 -9.47 -15.39
CA LYS A 109 12.22 -10.36 -16.34
C LYS A 109 12.67 -11.82 -16.26
N ASP A 110 13.92 -12.07 -15.88
CA ASP A 110 14.48 -13.40 -15.69
C ASP A 110 14.10 -14.06 -14.36
N GLY A 111 13.27 -13.38 -13.54
CA GLY A 111 12.83 -13.83 -12.22
C GLY A 111 13.83 -13.55 -11.09
N THR A 112 15.04 -13.08 -11.41
CA THR A 112 15.97 -12.66 -10.36
C THR A 112 15.45 -11.40 -9.69
N HIS A 113 15.75 -11.23 -8.39
CA HIS A 113 15.25 -10.11 -7.62
C HIS A 113 16.35 -9.49 -6.76
N GLN A 114 16.17 -8.21 -6.47
CA GLN A 114 17.00 -7.46 -5.54
C GLN A 114 16.10 -6.93 -4.41
N GLU A 115 16.44 -7.25 -3.18
CA GLU A 115 15.72 -6.77 -2.01
C GLU A 115 16.03 -5.29 -1.73
N ILE A 116 15.00 -4.56 -1.31
CA ILE A 116 15.07 -3.19 -0.82
C ILE A 116 14.56 -3.19 0.61
N GLN A 117 15.41 -2.84 1.55
CA GLN A 117 15.05 -2.71 2.95
C GLN A 117 14.96 -1.24 3.33
N GLY A 118 13.85 -0.86 3.97
CA GLY A 118 13.60 0.51 4.40
C GLY A 118 13.24 1.45 3.24
N SER A 119 13.05 2.71 3.59
CA SER A 119 12.79 3.78 2.64
C SER A 119 14.07 4.20 1.96
N ILE A 120 14.06 4.26 0.63
CA ILE A 120 15.15 4.83 -0.16
C ILE A 120 14.68 6.10 -0.87
N PRO A 121 15.58 7.09 -1.07
CA PRO A 121 15.23 8.30 -1.80
C PRO A 121 14.76 8.00 -3.23
N TYR A 122 13.81 8.79 -3.72
CA TYR A 122 13.24 8.65 -5.06
C TYR A 122 14.32 8.60 -6.16
N ASP A 123 15.27 9.53 -6.14
CA ASP A 123 16.36 9.58 -7.13
C ASP A 123 17.24 8.32 -7.10
N THR A 124 17.41 7.72 -5.93
CA THR A 124 18.14 6.46 -5.80
C THR A 124 17.36 5.31 -6.45
N MET A 125 16.05 5.24 -6.22
CA MET A 125 15.18 4.25 -6.87
C MET A 125 15.24 4.39 -8.39
N ILE A 126 15.13 5.61 -8.92
CA ILE A 126 15.22 5.86 -10.37
C ILE A 126 16.54 5.38 -10.94
N LYS A 127 17.67 5.73 -10.30
CA LYS A 127 18.99 5.28 -10.77
C LYS A 127 19.14 3.75 -10.77
N MET A 128 18.59 3.08 -9.76
CA MET A 128 18.60 1.61 -9.70
C MET A 128 17.78 1.00 -10.85
N LEU A 129 16.58 1.51 -11.10
CA LEU A 129 15.70 1.04 -12.18
C LEU A 129 16.32 1.30 -13.55
N ASP A 130 16.84 2.50 -13.78
CA ASP A 130 17.51 2.85 -15.04
C ASP A 130 18.74 1.98 -15.30
N GLY A 131 19.55 1.71 -14.27
CA GLY A 131 20.68 0.79 -14.36
C GLY A 131 20.25 -0.62 -14.79
N LEU A 132 19.17 -1.15 -14.23
CA LEU A 132 18.65 -2.46 -14.57
C LEU A 132 18.00 -2.51 -15.97
N LEU A 133 17.34 -1.44 -16.40
CA LEU A 133 16.71 -1.34 -17.72
C LEU A 133 17.74 -1.20 -18.85
N ASN A 134 18.93 -0.64 -18.56
CA ASN A 134 20.02 -0.41 -19.51
C ASN A 134 21.09 -1.51 -19.48
N ALA A 135 21.07 -2.42 -18.49
CA ALA A 135 21.94 -3.58 -18.46
C ALA A 135 21.57 -4.54 -19.60
N LYS A 136 22.54 -4.82 -20.48
CA LYS A 136 22.38 -5.76 -21.60
C LYS A 136 22.57 -7.18 -21.15
#